data_ef95e2b1a7dff73ad5b32def2c620816
#
_entry.id   ef95e2b1a7dff73ad5b32def2c620816
#
_cell.length_a   1.000
_cell.length_b   1.000
_cell.length_c   1.000
_cell.angle_alpha   90.00
_cell.angle_beta   90.00
_cell.angle_gamma   90.00
#
_symmetry.space_group_name_H-M   'P 1'
#
loop_
_entity.id
_entity.type
_entity.pdbx_description
1 polymer ?
#
loop_
_entity_poly.entity_id
_entity_poly.type
_entity_poly.pdbx_seq_one_letter_code
_entity_poly.pdbx_strand_id
1 'polypeptide(L)'
;MSPAGLPAPSLAYDIKPKPPESAFASKLRPDILGISTDATADSARTIFESVFKGRTDTRTDIQQQKFGGTAISYIAALTFSFPSSPKQNGEVLSSCFSSPASANHAYFIARTLTFAPDQQPSKTEMIKEVMDKYGAPTIVGDQHLYYIYRAGKIVSVGTTYKETTALEAIDRPLDPRAAIKLNGANGQGSCVAVVKRAQAKEKSLNAMLDDAKGANCDGALSVQLALGVAPDRVGNAQFTLLDAKRIVSAAAIDGDALMAEKNERNPTPQGTAPKL
;
A
#
# COMPACT_ATOMS: atom_id res chain seq x y z
N MET A 1 14.64 -54.33 19.69
CA MET A 1 14.95 -53.01 19.09
C MET A 1 13.98 -52.78 17.95
N SER A 2 12.95 -51.96 18.16
CA SER A 2 11.99 -51.56 17.11
C SER A 2 12.64 -50.49 16.22
N PRO A 3 12.51 -50.58 14.88
CA PRO A 3 13.03 -49.54 14.02
C PRO A 3 12.20 -48.27 14.21
N ALA A 4 12.89 -47.17 14.47
CA ALA A 4 12.29 -45.83 14.48
C ALA A 4 11.66 -45.56 13.11
N GLY A 5 10.33 -45.36 13.09
CA GLY A 5 9.59 -45.03 11.89
C GLY A 5 10.11 -43.71 11.32
N LEU A 6 10.41 -43.71 10.03
CA LEU A 6 10.68 -42.49 9.27
C LEU A 6 9.50 -41.54 9.42
N PRO A 7 9.71 -40.22 9.61
CA PRO A 7 8.63 -39.27 9.62
C PRO A 7 7.89 -39.33 8.28
N ALA A 8 6.55 -39.40 8.35
CA ALA A 8 5.72 -39.38 7.16
C ALA A 8 6.04 -38.11 6.33
N PRO A 9 6.10 -38.23 4.98
CA PRO A 9 6.30 -37.08 4.14
C PRO A 9 5.24 -36.03 4.46
N SER A 10 5.67 -34.82 4.79
CA SER A 10 4.76 -33.70 4.95
C SER A 10 4.05 -33.51 3.59
N LEU A 11 2.75 -33.75 3.53
CA LEU A 11 1.95 -33.38 2.37
C LEU A 11 2.19 -31.90 2.11
N ALA A 12 2.84 -31.59 1.00
CA ALA A 12 3.04 -30.21 0.60
C ALA A 12 1.65 -29.64 0.25
N TYR A 13 1.16 -28.71 1.07
CA TYR A 13 -0.08 -28.00 0.78
C TYR A 13 0.08 -27.22 -0.54
N ASP A 14 -0.75 -27.57 -1.54
CA ASP A 14 -0.73 -26.92 -2.86
C ASP A 14 -1.57 -25.63 -2.83
N ILE A 15 -0.91 -24.51 -2.68
CA ILE A 15 -1.59 -23.21 -2.71
C ILE A 15 -1.98 -22.89 -4.15
N LYS A 16 -3.29 -22.74 -4.40
CA LYS A 16 -3.82 -22.20 -5.66
C LYS A 16 -4.00 -20.70 -5.54
N PRO A 17 -3.11 -19.89 -6.16
CA PRO A 17 -3.18 -18.44 -6.05
C PRO A 17 -4.50 -17.90 -6.62
N LYS A 18 -5.15 -17.01 -5.88
CA LYS A 18 -6.35 -16.29 -6.31
C LYS A 18 -6.07 -14.78 -6.27
N PRO A 19 -6.07 -14.08 -7.41
CA PRO A 19 -5.86 -12.63 -7.41
C PRO A 19 -6.94 -11.92 -6.59
N PRO A 20 -6.56 -11.04 -5.65
CA PRO A 20 -7.51 -10.24 -4.88
C PRO A 20 -8.12 -9.13 -5.73
N GLU A 21 -9.31 -8.68 -5.36
CA GLU A 21 -9.93 -7.52 -5.99
C GLU A 21 -9.09 -6.27 -5.76
N SER A 22 -9.13 -5.33 -6.72
CA SER A 22 -8.41 -4.06 -6.66
C SER A 22 -9.37 -2.87 -6.68
N ALA A 23 -8.95 -1.78 -6.03
CA ALA A 23 -9.60 -0.48 -6.09
C ALA A 23 -9.56 0.14 -7.50
N PHE A 24 -8.55 -0.23 -8.29
CA PHE A 24 -8.19 0.47 -9.51
C PHE A 24 -8.68 -0.30 -10.74
N ALA A 25 -9.52 0.36 -11.54
CA ALA A 25 -9.91 -0.17 -12.84
C ALA A 25 -8.70 -0.20 -13.79
N SER A 26 -8.65 -1.16 -14.71
CA SER A 26 -7.51 -1.37 -15.62
C SER A 26 -7.08 -0.13 -16.42
N LYS A 27 -8.02 0.79 -16.70
CA LYS A 27 -7.76 2.03 -17.46
C LYS A 27 -7.31 3.22 -16.61
N LEU A 28 -7.42 3.16 -15.29
CA LEU A 28 -7.12 4.25 -14.35
C LEU A 28 -6.26 3.75 -13.20
N ARG A 29 -5.25 2.94 -13.52
CA ARG A 29 -4.32 2.42 -12.51
C ARG A 29 -3.25 3.44 -12.22
N PRO A 30 -3.25 4.06 -11.04
CA PRO A 30 -2.12 4.86 -10.63
C PRO A 30 -0.90 3.97 -10.41
N ASP A 31 0.26 4.51 -10.72
CA ASP A 31 1.55 3.87 -10.49
C ASP A 31 2.54 4.84 -9.83
N ILE A 32 3.50 4.29 -9.12
CA ILE A 32 4.69 5.01 -8.65
C ILE A 32 5.89 4.39 -9.36
N LEU A 33 6.52 5.13 -10.27
CA LEU A 33 7.63 4.65 -11.11
C LEU A 33 7.29 3.39 -11.94
N GLY A 34 6.06 3.29 -12.44
CA GLY A 34 5.59 2.12 -13.18
C GLY A 34 5.14 0.95 -12.29
N ILE A 35 5.23 1.07 -10.97
CA ILE A 35 4.77 0.05 -10.02
C ILE A 35 3.33 0.36 -9.64
N SER A 36 2.41 -0.47 -10.08
CA SER A 36 1.00 -0.46 -9.65
C SER A 36 0.74 -1.50 -8.56
N THR A 37 -0.45 -1.48 -8.00
CA THR A 37 -0.83 -2.50 -7.00
C THR A 37 -1.02 -3.90 -7.59
N ASP A 38 -1.00 -4.06 -8.91
CA ASP A 38 -0.95 -5.38 -9.55
C ASP A 38 0.47 -5.96 -9.67
N ALA A 39 1.49 -5.18 -9.30
CA ALA A 39 2.86 -5.68 -9.29
C ALA A 39 3.01 -6.82 -8.26
N THR A 40 3.71 -7.87 -8.65
CA THR A 40 4.20 -8.89 -7.73
C THR A 40 5.49 -8.43 -7.06
N ALA A 41 5.90 -9.11 -5.99
CA ALA A 41 7.15 -8.80 -5.31
C ALA A 41 8.36 -8.85 -6.25
N ASP A 42 8.42 -9.84 -7.17
CA ASP A 42 9.52 -9.99 -8.12
C ASP A 42 9.54 -8.86 -9.16
N SER A 43 8.36 -8.50 -9.70
CA SER A 43 8.28 -7.39 -10.66
C SER A 43 8.62 -6.04 -10.03
N ALA A 44 8.16 -5.79 -8.81
CA ALA A 44 8.51 -4.58 -8.07
C ALA A 44 10.00 -4.52 -7.74
N ARG A 45 10.60 -5.66 -7.33
CA ARG A 45 12.04 -5.79 -7.08
C ARG A 45 12.86 -5.43 -8.32
N THR A 46 12.51 -5.95 -9.48
CA THR A 46 13.20 -5.64 -10.75
C THR A 46 13.19 -4.13 -11.04
N ILE A 47 12.05 -3.45 -10.81
CA ILE A 47 11.96 -2.00 -10.98
C ILE A 47 12.82 -1.27 -9.95
N PHE A 48 12.77 -1.68 -8.66
CA PHE A 48 13.61 -1.09 -7.61
C PHE A 48 15.10 -1.21 -7.95
N GLU A 49 15.56 -2.39 -8.32
CA GLU A 49 16.94 -2.63 -8.74
C GLU A 49 17.34 -1.76 -9.94
N SER A 50 16.44 -1.52 -10.88
CA SER A 50 16.67 -0.63 -12.02
C SER A 50 16.82 0.84 -11.59
N VAL A 51 15.96 1.32 -10.69
CA VAL A 51 15.98 2.71 -10.19
C VAL A 51 17.28 3.00 -9.41
N PHE A 52 17.75 2.01 -8.63
CA PHE A 52 18.95 2.17 -7.80
C PHE A 52 20.23 1.70 -8.48
N LYS A 53 20.17 1.31 -9.76
CA LYS A 53 21.33 0.85 -10.52
C LYS A 53 22.46 1.89 -10.54
N GLY A 54 23.66 1.45 -10.17
CA GLY A 54 24.86 2.31 -10.15
C GLY A 54 25.01 3.20 -8.92
N ARG A 55 24.08 3.12 -7.95
CA ARG A 55 24.21 3.81 -6.67
C ARG A 55 24.89 2.90 -5.65
N THR A 56 26.07 3.30 -5.16
CA THR A 56 26.93 2.45 -4.30
C THR A 56 26.45 2.35 -2.85
N ASP A 57 25.75 3.38 -2.36
CA ASP A 57 25.30 3.43 -0.96
C ASP A 57 23.84 2.97 -0.78
N THR A 58 23.34 2.17 -1.74
CA THR A 58 21.98 1.64 -1.67
C THR A 58 21.87 0.62 -0.53
N ARG A 59 20.87 0.81 0.31
CA ARG A 59 20.48 -0.16 1.35
C ARG A 59 19.21 -0.85 0.90
N THR A 60 19.19 -2.17 1.07
CA THR A 60 18.05 -3.02 0.72
C THR A 60 17.58 -3.77 1.95
N ASP A 61 16.28 -3.70 2.23
CA ASP A 61 15.61 -4.50 3.25
C ASP A 61 14.52 -5.33 2.57
N ILE A 62 14.63 -6.65 2.67
CA ILE A 62 13.69 -7.63 2.10
C ILE A 62 13.10 -8.43 3.26
N GLN A 63 11.84 -8.16 3.57
CA GLN A 63 11.13 -8.86 4.63
C GLN A 63 10.43 -10.08 4.05
N GLN A 64 10.84 -11.24 4.52
CA GLN A 64 10.23 -12.52 4.17
C GLN A 64 9.33 -13.02 5.29
N GLN A 65 8.21 -13.63 4.92
CA GLN A 65 7.28 -14.29 5.84
C GLN A 65 6.99 -15.71 5.35
N LYS A 66 6.58 -16.58 6.28
CA LYS A 66 6.03 -17.90 5.95
C LYS A 66 4.53 -17.82 5.89
N PHE A 67 3.95 -18.52 4.92
CA PHE A 67 2.50 -18.62 4.81
C PHE A 67 1.99 -19.74 5.73
N GLY A 68 1.29 -19.36 6.79
CA GLY A 68 0.73 -20.30 7.76
C GLY A 68 1.77 -21.22 8.38
N GLY A 69 1.40 -22.49 8.51
CA GLY A 69 2.31 -23.57 8.95
C GLY A 69 3.05 -24.23 7.79
N THR A 70 2.97 -23.69 6.57
CA THR A 70 3.63 -24.26 5.39
C THR A 70 5.14 -23.98 5.37
N ALA A 71 5.88 -24.67 4.51
CA ALA A 71 7.27 -24.35 4.21
C ALA A 71 7.42 -23.18 3.21
N ILE A 72 6.31 -22.62 2.71
CA ILE A 72 6.32 -21.60 1.67
C ILE A 72 6.70 -20.26 2.27
N SER A 73 7.84 -19.72 1.85
CA SER A 73 8.27 -18.35 2.18
C SER A 73 7.97 -17.42 1.02
N TYR A 74 7.60 -16.17 1.33
CA TYR A 74 7.33 -15.15 0.34
C TYR A 74 7.85 -13.78 0.79
N ILE A 75 8.07 -12.90 -0.14
CA ILE A 75 8.44 -11.51 0.15
C ILE A 75 7.17 -10.76 0.55
N ALA A 76 7.11 -10.33 1.82
CA ALA A 76 6.00 -9.55 2.37
C ALA A 76 6.23 -8.04 2.21
N ALA A 77 7.49 -7.58 2.23
CA ALA A 77 7.83 -6.19 1.98
C ALA A 77 9.23 -6.05 1.35
N LEU A 78 9.37 -5.00 0.54
CA LEU A 78 10.63 -4.56 -0.04
C LEU A 78 10.85 -3.10 0.33
N THR A 79 12.09 -2.75 0.72
CA THR A 79 12.51 -1.35 0.87
C THR A 79 13.91 -1.20 0.30
N PHE A 80 14.05 -0.25 -0.62
CA PHE A 80 15.33 0.21 -1.15
C PHE A 80 15.50 1.66 -0.77
N SER A 81 16.66 2.03 -0.29
CA SER A 81 16.95 3.40 0.12
C SER A 81 18.33 3.83 -0.28
N PHE A 82 18.43 5.11 -0.61
CA PHE A 82 19.67 5.79 -0.91
C PHE A 82 19.70 7.08 -0.10
N PRO A 83 20.70 7.33 0.76
CA PRO A 83 20.71 8.44 1.67
C PRO A 83 20.90 9.78 0.94
N SER A 84 20.26 10.84 1.45
CA SER A 84 20.52 12.21 1.01
C SER A 84 21.79 12.74 1.63
N SER A 85 22.40 13.70 0.93
CA SER A 85 23.51 14.52 1.43
C SER A 85 23.30 15.99 1.01
N PRO A 86 24.10 16.95 1.49
CA PRO A 86 23.97 18.35 1.08
C PRO A 86 24.07 18.59 -0.44
N LYS A 87 24.69 17.66 -1.17
CA LYS A 87 24.90 17.75 -2.63
C LYS A 87 24.17 16.67 -3.43
N GLN A 88 23.38 15.84 -2.78
CA GLN A 88 22.78 14.66 -3.39
C GLN A 88 21.41 14.38 -2.86
N ASN A 89 20.47 14.19 -3.76
CA ASN A 89 19.10 13.78 -3.41
C ASN A 89 19.11 12.37 -2.83
N GLY A 90 18.30 12.15 -1.80
CA GLY A 90 18.00 10.84 -1.26
C GLY A 90 16.70 10.29 -1.82
N GLU A 91 16.55 8.96 -1.78
CA GLU A 91 15.35 8.27 -2.24
C GLU A 91 15.08 7.03 -1.41
N VAL A 92 13.81 6.80 -1.08
CA VAL A 92 13.33 5.57 -0.46
C VAL A 92 12.16 5.05 -1.28
N LEU A 93 12.23 3.81 -1.70
CA LEU A 93 11.12 3.06 -2.31
C LEU A 93 10.73 1.93 -1.37
N SER A 94 9.45 1.76 -1.11
CA SER A 94 8.92 0.62 -0.35
C SER A 94 7.65 0.09 -0.97
N SER A 95 7.45 -1.23 -0.86
CA SER A 95 6.23 -1.90 -1.28
C SER A 95 5.92 -3.05 -0.35
N CYS A 96 4.63 -3.28 -0.06
CA CYS A 96 4.16 -4.40 0.74
C CYS A 96 3.22 -5.27 -0.09
N PHE A 97 3.32 -6.59 0.12
CA PHE A 97 2.68 -7.60 -0.71
C PHE A 97 1.83 -8.55 0.12
N SER A 98 0.73 -8.98 -0.47
CA SER A 98 -0.12 -10.03 0.07
C SER A 98 0.58 -11.40 0.03
N SER A 99 -0.05 -12.43 0.59
CA SER A 99 0.50 -13.79 0.62
C SER A 99 0.50 -14.46 -0.76
N PRO A 100 1.15 -15.63 -0.90
CA PRO A 100 1.05 -16.45 -2.11
C PRO A 100 -0.40 -16.88 -2.42
N ALA A 101 -1.25 -17.10 -1.42
CA ALA A 101 -2.64 -17.46 -1.64
C ALA A 101 -3.44 -16.37 -2.35
N SER A 102 -3.13 -15.10 -2.06
CA SER A 102 -3.66 -13.92 -2.74
C SER A 102 -2.71 -13.38 -3.82
N ALA A 103 -1.95 -14.28 -4.47
CA ALA A 103 -1.11 -14.04 -5.64
C ALA A 103 0.05 -13.04 -5.43
N ASN A 104 0.45 -12.78 -4.19
CA ASN A 104 1.60 -11.92 -3.81
C ASN A 104 1.59 -10.55 -4.50
N HIS A 105 0.41 -9.93 -4.62
CA HIS A 105 0.25 -8.60 -5.20
C HIS A 105 0.51 -7.48 -4.21
N ALA A 106 1.02 -6.36 -4.71
CA ALA A 106 1.21 -5.15 -3.91
C ALA A 106 -0.13 -4.56 -3.47
N TYR A 107 -0.22 -4.11 -2.22
CA TYR A 107 -1.35 -3.34 -1.70
C TYR A 107 -0.94 -1.96 -1.17
N PHE A 108 0.35 -1.76 -0.98
CA PHE A 108 0.96 -0.52 -0.54
C PHE A 108 2.25 -0.28 -1.30
N ILE A 109 2.42 0.94 -1.83
CA ILE A 109 3.63 1.37 -2.52
C ILE A 109 3.92 2.80 -2.06
N ALA A 110 5.15 3.08 -1.68
CA ALA A 110 5.56 4.43 -1.30
C ALA A 110 6.92 4.79 -1.91
N ARG A 111 7.04 6.07 -2.26
CA ARG A 111 8.28 6.70 -2.70
C ARG A 111 8.49 7.97 -1.90
N THR A 112 9.67 8.14 -1.33
CA THR A 112 10.07 9.37 -0.67
C THR A 112 11.31 9.91 -1.38
N LEU A 113 11.25 11.15 -1.81
CA LEU A 113 12.37 11.92 -2.36
C LEU A 113 12.79 12.98 -1.36
N THR A 114 14.07 13.06 -1.05
CA THR A 114 14.65 14.12 -0.24
C THR A 114 15.60 14.91 -1.12
N PHE A 115 15.30 16.17 -1.37
CA PHE A 115 16.09 17.01 -2.26
C PHE A 115 17.23 17.71 -1.52
N ALA A 116 18.41 17.70 -2.12
CA ALA A 116 19.52 18.53 -1.67
C ALA A 116 19.15 20.03 -1.75
N PRO A 117 19.66 20.90 -0.88
CA PRO A 117 19.23 22.30 -0.80
C PRO A 117 19.28 23.08 -2.12
N ASP A 118 20.27 22.79 -2.97
CA ASP A 118 20.49 23.40 -4.28
C ASP A 118 19.71 22.74 -5.43
N GLN A 119 19.02 21.61 -5.15
CA GLN A 119 18.28 20.82 -6.13
C GLN A 119 16.78 20.77 -5.85
N GLN A 120 16.30 21.61 -4.96
CA GLN A 120 14.90 21.65 -4.56
C GLN A 120 14.03 22.20 -5.69
N PRO A 121 13.06 21.42 -6.20
CA PRO A 121 12.15 21.88 -7.24
C PRO A 121 11.19 22.95 -6.71
N SER A 122 10.63 23.73 -7.63
CA SER A 122 9.53 24.64 -7.34
C SER A 122 8.28 23.83 -6.94
N LYS A 123 7.58 24.29 -5.91
CA LYS A 123 6.33 23.67 -5.45
C LYS A 123 5.27 23.68 -6.56
N THR A 124 5.16 24.80 -7.29
CA THR A 124 4.18 24.94 -8.38
C THR A 124 4.46 23.96 -9.53
N GLU A 125 5.73 23.82 -9.92
CA GLU A 125 6.12 22.86 -10.98
C GLU A 125 5.86 21.42 -10.52
N MET A 126 6.22 21.07 -9.29
CA MET A 126 5.99 19.74 -8.75
C MET A 126 4.49 19.39 -8.73
N ILE A 127 3.62 20.31 -8.28
CA ILE A 127 2.17 20.13 -8.30
C ILE A 127 1.69 19.93 -9.74
N LYS A 128 2.17 20.74 -10.68
CA LYS A 128 1.81 20.62 -12.09
C LYS A 128 2.20 19.25 -12.65
N GLU A 129 3.41 18.77 -12.43
CA GLU A 129 3.86 17.45 -12.89
C GLU A 129 3.02 16.31 -12.29
N VAL A 130 2.67 16.42 -11.01
CA VAL A 130 1.80 15.44 -10.34
C VAL A 130 0.41 15.43 -11.00
N MET A 131 -0.16 16.61 -11.27
CA MET A 131 -1.47 16.71 -11.92
C MET A 131 -1.42 16.29 -13.39
N ASP A 132 -0.34 16.57 -14.11
CA ASP A 132 -0.14 16.11 -15.49
C ASP A 132 -0.10 14.57 -15.56
N LYS A 133 0.52 13.93 -14.55
CA LYS A 133 0.60 12.46 -14.48
C LYS A 133 -0.70 11.79 -14.02
N TYR A 134 -1.31 12.28 -12.95
CA TYR A 134 -2.42 11.58 -12.28
C TYR A 134 -3.80 12.22 -12.53
N GLY A 135 -3.83 13.35 -13.23
CA GLY A 135 -5.06 14.13 -13.44
C GLY A 135 -5.40 15.04 -12.27
N ALA A 136 -6.64 15.53 -12.25
CA ALA A 136 -7.13 16.38 -11.18
C ALA A 136 -7.32 15.58 -9.89
N PRO A 137 -6.73 15.99 -8.76
CA PRO A 137 -6.89 15.32 -7.48
C PRO A 137 -8.31 15.51 -6.92
N THR A 138 -8.70 14.61 -6.02
CA THR A 138 -9.93 14.78 -5.24
C THR A 138 -9.80 16.00 -4.34
N ILE A 139 -8.62 16.21 -3.79
CA ILE A 139 -8.36 17.26 -2.80
C ILE A 139 -6.94 17.76 -2.96
N VAL A 140 -6.78 19.09 -2.91
CA VAL A 140 -5.48 19.77 -2.89
C VAL A 140 -5.39 20.57 -1.60
N GLY A 141 -4.46 20.28 -0.72
CA GLY A 141 -4.09 21.10 0.41
C GLY A 141 -2.81 21.89 0.14
N ASP A 142 -2.36 22.67 1.10
CA ASP A 142 -1.14 23.46 0.93
C ASP A 142 0.12 22.59 0.69
N GLN A 143 0.16 21.41 1.32
CA GLN A 143 1.26 20.46 1.22
C GLN A 143 0.84 19.06 0.76
N HIS A 144 -0.44 18.85 0.42
CA HIS A 144 -0.97 17.54 0.12
C HIS A 144 -1.88 17.54 -1.09
N LEU A 145 -1.74 16.51 -1.93
CA LEU A 145 -2.71 16.16 -2.97
C LEU A 145 -3.22 14.75 -2.67
N TYR A 146 -4.55 14.59 -2.63
CA TYR A 146 -5.19 13.29 -2.44
C TYR A 146 -6.03 12.92 -3.64
N TYR A 147 -5.79 11.75 -4.18
CA TYR A 147 -6.59 11.09 -5.20
C TYR A 147 -7.31 9.94 -4.52
N ILE A 148 -8.62 10.10 -4.29
CA ILE A 148 -9.45 9.09 -3.64
C ILE A 148 -10.20 8.31 -4.71
N TYR A 149 -10.14 6.99 -4.64
CA TYR A 149 -10.77 6.10 -5.59
C TYR A 149 -11.95 5.38 -4.97
N ARG A 150 -13.07 5.36 -5.71
CA ARG A 150 -14.27 4.60 -5.38
C ARG A 150 -14.89 4.07 -6.66
N ALA A 151 -15.26 2.79 -6.70
CA ALA A 151 -15.80 2.10 -7.87
C ALA A 151 -14.95 2.32 -9.13
N GLY A 152 -13.61 2.28 -8.99
CA GLY A 152 -12.65 2.44 -10.09
C GLY A 152 -12.51 3.86 -10.65
N LYS A 153 -13.09 4.87 -9.99
CA LYS A 153 -13.04 6.28 -10.42
C LYS A 153 -12.45 7.16 -9.34
N ILE A 154 -11.79 8.25 -9.74
CA ILE A 154 -11.39 9.32 -8.83
C ILE A 154 -12.68 10.03 -8.37
N VAL A 155 -12.83 10.16 -7.05
CA VAL A 155 -13.94 10.92 -6.46
C VAL A 155 -13.67 12.41 -6.71
N SER A 156 -14.60 13.09 -7.38
CA SER A 156 -14.55 14.54 -7.49
C SER A 156 -15.24 15.17 -6.30
N VAL A 157 -14.69 16.27 -5.79
CA VAL A 157 -15.41 17.12 -4.82
C VAL A 157 -16.45 17.89 -5.61
N GLY A 158 -17.72 17.73 -5.24
CA GLY A 158 -18.82 18.43 -5.94
C GLY A 158 -18.63 19.95 -5.90
N THR A 159 -19.08 20.62 -6.95
CA THR A 159 -18.94 22.07 -7.21
C THR A 159 -19.57 23.01 -6.15
N THR A 160 -20.22 22.46 -5.13
CA THR A 160 -20.84 23.22 -4.03
C THR A 160 -19.85 23.70 -2.97
N TYR A 161 -18.63 23.17 -2.95
CA TYR A 161 -17.56 23.67 -2.10
C TYR A 161 -16.64 24.56 -2.93
N LYS A 162 -16.38 25.78 -2.45
CA LYS A 162 -15.25 26.54 -2.96
C LYS A 162 -14.02 25.67 -2.75
N GLU A 163 -13.31 25.37 -3.82
CA GLU A 163 -12.13 24.50 -3.82
C GLU A 163 -11.18 24.81 -2.65
N THR A 164 -10.94 26.10 -2.37
CA THR A 164 -10.10 26.57 -1.26
C THR A 164 -10.56 26.10 0.12
N THR A 165 -11.87 26.05 0.42
CA THR A 165 -12.35 25.63 1.74
C THR A 165 -12.27 24.12 1.95
N ALA A 166 -12.46 23.36 0.89
CA ALA A 166 -12.28 21.92 0.89
C ALA A 166 -10.82 21.52 1.06
N LEU A 167 -9.90 22.28 0.48
CA LEU A 167 -8.48 22.08 0.48
C LEU A 167 -7.84 22.39 1.84
N GLU A 168 -8.24 23.48 2.46
CA GLU A 168 -7.81 23.87 3.80
C GLU A 168 -8.25 22.90 4.89
N ALA A 169 -9.37 22.24 4.69
CA ALA A 169 -9.98 21.36 5.67
C ALA A 169 -9.22 20.05 5.90
N ILE A 170 -8.41 19.64 4.95
CA ILE A 170 -7.68 18.37 5.01
C ILE A 170 -6.31 18.50 5.64
N ASP A 171 -5.68 19.64 5.47
CA ASP A 171 -4.46 19.97 6.20
C ASP A 171 -4.75 20.36 7.67
N ARG A 172 -6.02 20.64 7.97
CA ARG A 172 -6.49 20.82 9.36
C ARG A 172 -7.17 19.53 9.83
N PRO A 173 -6.47 18.63 10.52
CA PRO A 173 -7.00 17.30 10.85
C PRO A 173 -8.25 17.29 11.72
N LEU A 174 -8.84 18.43 12.10
CA LEU A 174 -9.82 18.50 13.17
C LEU A 174 -10.94 19.52 12.98
N ASP A 175 -11.21 20.11 11.82
CA ASP A 175 -12.42 20.89 11.66
C ASP A 175 -13.57 19.99 11.16
N PRO A 176 -14.50 19.58 12.05
CA PRO A 176 -15.67 18.78 11.67
C PRO A 176 -16.63 19.50 10.71
N ARG A 177 -16.48 20.82 10.55
CA ARG A 177 -17.29 21.64 9.63
C ARG A 177 -16.74 21.61 8.20
N ALA A 178 -15.50 21.26 8.06
CA ALA A 178 -14.90 20.98 6.78
C ALA A 178 -15.34 19.59 6.33
N ALA A 179 -16.58 19.38 6.28
CA ALA A 179 -17.25 18.14 5.94
C ALA A 179 -17.17 17.82 4.45
N ILE A 180 -15.95 17.72 3.95
CA ILE A 180 -15.73 16.72 2.93
C ILE A 180 -15.94 15.42 3.68
N LYS A 181 -17.17 14.96 3.68
CA LYS A 181 -17.56 13.65 4.24
C LYS A 181 -16.99 12.51 3.41
N LEU A 182 -15.76 12.65 2.98
CA LEU A 182 -14.90 11.55 2.57
C LEU A 182 -14.50 10.74 3.81
N ASN A 183 -14.73 11.33 4.97
CA ASN A 183 -14.35 10.84 6.27
C ASN A 183 -15.61 10.68 7.11
N GLY A 184 -15.76 9.58 7.81
CA GLY A 184 -16.72 9.51 8.91
C GLY A 184 -16.52 10.70 9.86
N ALA A 185 -17.55 11.06 10.63
CA ALA A 185 -17.68 12.30 11.40
C ALA A 185 -16.46 12.67 12.28
N ASN A 186 -15.52 11.78 12.53
CA ASN A 186 -14.36 11.97 13.41
C ASN A 186 -13.03 11.66 12.73
N GLY A 187 -12.95 11.64 11.41
CA GLY A 187 -11.73 11.25 10.70
C GLY A 187 -11.35 9.77 10.85
N GLN A 188 -12.12 9.00 11.63
CA GLN A 188 -12.00 7.56 11.69
C GLN A 188 -12.70 6.94 10.47
N GLY A 189 -12.07 5.94 9.86
CA GLY A 189 -12.65 5.25 8.72
C GLY A 189 -12.60 6.02 7.40
N SER A 190 -11.69 6.97 7.24
CA SER A 190 -11.49 7.67 5.99
C SER A 190 -10.29 7.14 5.22
N CYS A 191 -10.33 7.25 3.90
CA CYS A 191 -9.20 6.94 3.05
C CYS A 191 -7.95 7.74 3.40
N VAL A 192 -8.11 9.03 3.70
CA VAL A 192 -7.00 9.90 4.11
C VAL A 192 -6.39 9.41 5.42
N ALA A 193 -7.22 9.03 6.40
CA ALA A 193 -6.74 8.49 7.67
C ALA A 193 -6.01 7.16 7.48
N VAL A 194 -6.49 6.27 6.62
CA VAL A 194 -5.82 5.00 6.31
C VAL A 194 -4.44 5.26 5.69
N VAL A 195 -4.35 6.15 4.70
CA VAL A 195 -3.07 6.51 4.06
C VAL A 195 -2.10 7.12 5.08
N LYS A 196 -2.55 8.08 5.90
CA LYS A 196 -1.71 8.71 6.93
C LYS A 196 -1.20 7.69 7.95
N ARG A 197 -2.04 6.75 8.39
CA ARG A 197 -1.60 5.67 9.29
C ARG A 197 -0.64 4.70 8.61
N ALA A 198 -0.87 4.35 7.36
CA ALA A 198 0.02 3.50 6.58
C ALA A 198 1.42 4.13 6.38
N GLN A 199 1.51 5.45 6.31
CA GLN A 199 2.78 6.16 6.24
C GLN A 199 3.56 6.12 7.57
N ALA A 200 2.85 6.09 8.71
CA ALA A 200 3.43 6.27 10.04
C ALA A 200 3.69 4.95 10.80
N LYS A 201 3.06 3.84 10.42
CA LYS A 201 3.03 2.59 11.21
C LYS A 201 3.44 1.37 10.40
N GLU A 202 3.36 0.22 11.07
CA GLU A 202 3.49 -1.08 10.45
C GLU A 202 2.52 -1.23 9.26
N LYS A 203 3.05 -1.73 8.16
CA LYS A 203 2.35 -1.84 6.87
C LYS A 203 2.00 -3.29 6.53
N SER A 204 2.03 -4.20 7.51
CA SER A 204 1.59 -5.58 7.29
C SER A 204 0.10 -5.62 6.96
N LEU A 205 -0.30 -6.61 6.17
CA LEU A 205 -1.68 -6.77 5.73
C LEU A 205 -2.66 -6.80 6.92
N ASN A 206 -2.32 -7.54 7.97
CA ASN A 206 -3.15 -7.66 9.17
C ASN A 206 -3.24 -6.34 9.96
N ALA A 207 -2.12 -5.60 10.07
CA ALA A 207 -2.11 -4.32 10.78
C ALA A 207 -2.96 -3.25 10.07
N MET A 208 -3.12 -3.36 8.75
CA MET A 208 -3.88 -2.41 7.95
C MET A 208 -5.34 -2.84 7.71
N LEU A 209 -5.70 -4.08 8.04
CA LEU A 209 -7.00 -4.66 7.68
C LEU A 209 -8.18 -3.91 8.29
N ASP A 210 -8.13 -3.59 9.59
CA ASP A 210 -9.22 -2.91 10.28
C ASP A 210 -9.39 -1.48 9.75
N ASP A 211 -8.29 -0.79 9.48
CA ASP A 211 -8.30 0.52 8.86
C ASP A 211 -8.89 0.46 7.44
N ALA A 212 -8.51 -0.55 6.66
CA ALA A 212 -9.02 -0.74 5.30
C ALA A 212 -10.52 -1.09 5.29
N LYS A 213 -10.99 -1.93 6.22
CA LYS A 213 -12.42 -2.24 6.38
C LYS A 213 -13.24 -1.01 6.77
N GLY A 214 -12.68 -0.13 7.60
CA GLY A 214 -13.32 1.11 8.02
C GLY A 214 -13.21 2.22 6.99
N ALA A 215 -12.43 2.07 5.93
CA ALA A 215 -12.26 3.08 4.90
C ALA A 215 -13.55 3.26 4.09
N ASN A 216 -13.92 4.51 3.83
CA ASN A 216 -15.07 4.82 2.99
C ASN A 216 -14.70 4.99 1.50
N CYS A 217 -13.61 4.38 1.08
CA CYS A 217 -13.09 4.35 -0.28
C CYS A 217 -12.46 3.00 -0.60
N ASP A 218 -12.20 2.75 -1.87
CA ASP A 218 -11.55 1.54 -2.32
C ASP A 218 -10.01 1.64 -2.27
N GLY A 219 -9.48 2.83 -2.53
CA GLY A 219 -8.05 3.11 -2.51
C GLY A 219 -7.71 4.60 -2.62
N ALA A 220 -6.44 4.93 -2.45
CA ALA A 220 -5.97 6.30 -2.54
C ALA A 220 -4.51 6.41 -3.01
N LEU A 221 -4.23 7.50 -3.73
CA LEU A 221 -2.89 8.01 -3.93
C LEU A 221 -2.76 9.33 -3.16
N SER A 222 -1.74 9.43 -2.33
CA SER A 222 -1.38 10.64 -1.60
C SER A 222 -0.03 11.15 -2.08
N VAL A 223 0.06 12.45 -2.31
CA VAL A 223 1.32 13.15 -2.55
C VAL A 223 1.48 14.22 -1.48
N GLN A 224 2.53 14.14 -0.69
CA GLN A 224 2.87 15.13 0.32
C GLN A 224 4.15 15.87 -0.10
N LEU A 225 4.11 17.20 -0.04
CA LEU A 225 5.20 18.07 -0.43
C LEU A 225 5.63 18.90 0.80
N ALA A 226 6.70 18.50 1.49
CA ALA A 226 7.23 19.24 2.61
C ALA A 226 8.07 20.43 2.12
N LEU A 227 7.97 21.55 2.84
CA LEU A 227 8.69 22.78 2.52
C LEU A 227 10.22 22.56 2.54
N GLY A 228 10.90 23.23 1.62
CA GLY A 228 12.34 23.27 1.49
C GLY A 228 13.00 24.45 2.21
N VAL A 229 14.14 24.86 1.67
CA VAL A 229 14.91 26.01 2.21
C VAL A 229 14.20 27.35 1.98
N ALA A 230 13.25 27.42 1.05
CA ALA A 230 12.38 28.57 0.82
C ALA A 230 10.91 28.11 0.73
N PRO A 231 9.93 28.99 1.00
CA PRO A 231 8.50 28.63 1.04
C PRO A 231 7.94 28.10 -0.28
N ASP A 232 8.54 28.45 -1.41
CA ASP A 232 8.19 28.01 -2.75
C ASP A 232 8.95 26.76 -3.22
N ARG A 233 9.81 26.22 -2.37
CA ARG A 233 10.64 25.03 -2.67
C ARG A 233 10.17 23.81 -1.93
N VAL A 234 10.36 22.65 -2.55
CA VAL A 234 10.04 21.35 -1.98
C VAL A 234 11.32 20.69 -1.49
N GLY A 235 11.43 20.48 -0.18
CA GLY A 235 12.55 19.77 0.43
C GLY A 235 12.36 18.26 0.45
N ASN A 236 11.11 17.80 0.54
CA ASN A 236 10.79 16.39 0.51
C ASN A 236 9.46 16.18 -0.22
N ALA A 237 9.39 15.13 -1.05
CA ALA A 237 8.16 14.70 -1.70
C ALA A 237 7.89 13.23 -1.38
N GLN A 238 6.73 12.94 -0.81
CA GLN A 238 6.30 11.59 -0.49
C GLN A 238 5.07 11.20 -1.30
N PHE A 239 5.18 10.12 -2.03
CA PHE A 239 4.10 9.49 -2.78
C PHE A 239 3.69 8.21 -2.08
N THR A 240 2.40 8.01 -1.87
CA THR A 240 1.87 6.79 -1.25
C THR A 240 0.66 6.31 -2.00
N LEU A 241 0.73 5.10 -2.53
CA LEU A 241 -0.38 4.43 -3.18
C LEU A 241 -0.86 3.29 -2.29
N LEU A 242 -2.15 3.30 -1.98
CA LEU A 242 -2.82 2.33 -1.12
C LEU A 242 -4.04 1.75 -1.82
N ASP A 243 -4.16 0.43 -1.82
CA ASP A 243 -5.33 -0.32 -2.29
C ASP A 243 -6.06 -0.97 -1.11
N ALA A 244 -6.99 -0.24 -0.50
CA ALA A 244 -7.74 -0.70 0.66
C ALA A 244 -8.65 -1.90 0.31
N LYS A 245 -9.24 -1.91 -0.89
CA LYS A 245 -10.07 -3.01 -1.37
C LYS A 245 -9.24 -4.29 -1.50
N ARG A 246 -8.00 -4.18 -2.02
CA ARG A 246 -7.07 -5.30 -2.12
C ARG A 246 -6.68 -5.86 -0.76
N ILE A 247 -6.42 -5.00 0.23
CA ILE A 247 -6.12 -5.43 1.59
C ILE A 247 -7.25 -6.31 2.14
N VAL A 248 -8.50 -5.86 2.02
CA VAL A 248 -9.66 -6.61 2.51
C VAL A 248 -9.86 -7.91 1.75
N SER A 249 -9.76 -7.87 0.42
CA SER A 249 -9.92 -9.06 -0.44
C SER A 249 -8.79 -10.08 -0.23
N ALA A 250 -7.55 -9.63 -0.13
CA ALA A 250 -6.40 -10.51 0.12
C ALA A 250 -6.51 -11.18 1.50
N ALA A 251 -6.88 -10.43 2.54
CA ALA A 251 -7.05 -11.00 3.88
C ALA A 251 -8.14 -12.08 3.94
N ALA A 252 -9.23 -11.93 3.19
CA ALA A 252 -10.26 -12.95 3.07
C ALA A 252 -9.72 -14.22 2.38
N ILE A 253 -9.05 -14.06 1.24
CA ILE A 253 -8.45 -15.19 0.49
C ILE A 253 -7.41 -15.91 1.35
N ASP A 254 -6.54 -15.16 2.04
CA ASP A 254 -5.50 -15.72 2.90
C ASP A 254 -6.11 -16.48 4.08
N GLY A 255 -7.18 -15.94 4.68
CA GLY A 255 -7.93 -16.60 5.74
C GLY A 255 -8.55 -17.94 5.31
N ASP A 256 -9.21 -17.97 4.15
CA ASP A 256 -9.81 -19.18 3.59
C ASP A 256 -8.72 -20.24 3.31
N ALA A 257 -7.59 -19.83 2.74
CA ALA A 257 -6.47 -20.73 2.45
C ALA A 257 -5.84 -21.31 3.73
N LEU A 258 -5.68 -20.50 4.79
CA LEU A 258 -5.19 -20.97 6.09
C LEU A 258 -6.15 -21.95 6.78
N MET A 259 -7.47 -21.73 6.66
CA MET A 259 -8.47 -22.64 7.19
C MET A 259 -8.46 -23.97 6.42
N ALA A 260 -8.32 -23.94 5.10
CA ALA A 260 -8.20 -25.15 4.28
C ALA A 260 -6.93 -25.95 4.67
N GLU A 261 -5.78 -25.30 4.80
CA GLU A 261 -4.55 -25.92 5.27
C GLU A 261 -4.71 -26.61 6.64
N LYS A 262 -5.36 -25.91 7.58
CA LYS A 262 -5.60 -26.45 8.93
C LYS A 262 -6.50 -27.68 8.89
N ASN A 263 -7.53 -27.68 8.05
CA ASN A 263 -8.46 -28.82 7.91
C ASN A 263 -7.78 -30.03 7.26
N GLU A 264 -6.89 -29.82 6.30
CA GLU A 264 -6.10 -30.90 5.70
C GLU A 264 -5.12 -31.54 6.71
N ARG A 265 -4.51 -30.74 7.57
CA ARG A 265 -3.60 -31.24 8.63
C ARG A 265 -4.30 -31.96 9.76
N ASN A 266 -5.51 -31.51 10.09
CA ASN A 266 -6.32 -32.06 11.18
C ASN A 266 -7.73 -32.40 10.63
N PRO A 267 -7.88 -33.45 9.81
CA PRO A 267 -9.19 -33.83 9.31
C PRO A 267 -10.11 -34.15 10.49
N THR A 268 -11.26 -33.52 10.54
CA THR A 268 -12.29 -33.82 11.54
C THR A 268 -12.65 -35.33 11.42
N PRO A 269 -12.55 -36.11 12.49
CA PRO A 269 -12.93 -37.51 12.44
C PRO A 269 -14.38 -37.62 11.91
N GLN A 270 -14.57 -38.29 10.80
CA GLN A 270 -15.93 -38.61 10.35
C GLN A 270 -16.51 -39.59 11.38
N GLY A 271 -17.40 -39.12 12.24
CA GLY A 271 -18.14 -39.96 13.15
C GLY A 271 -18.93 -41.00 12.32
N THR A 272 -18.60 -42.28 12.49
CA THR A 272 -19.44 -43.33 11.98
C THR A 272 -20.78 -43.24 12.70
N ALA A 273 -21.88 -43.06 11.95
CA ALA A 273 -23.19 -43.12 12.53
C ALA A 273 -23.35 -44.47 13.24
N PRO A 274 -23.86 -44.52 14.48
CA PRO A 274 -24.13 -45.79 15.14
C PRO A 274 -25.12 -46.59 14.32
N LYS A 275 -24.78 -47.83 14.00
CA LYS A 275 -25.75 -48.76 13.46
C LYS A 275 -26.80 -49.06 14.54
N LEU A 276 -28.01 -48.62 14.34
CA LEU A 276 -29.17 -48.96 15.16
C LEU A 276 -29.68 -50.36 14.79
#